data_c7d4caed7a8e2fb4e428911824571f6e
#
_entry.id   c7d4caed7a8e2fb4e428911824571f6e
#
_cell.length_a   1.000
_cell.length_b   1.000
_cell.length_c   1.000
_cell.angle_alpha   90.00
_cell.angle_beta   90.00
_cell.angle_gamma   90.00
#
_symmetry.space_group_name_H-M   'P 1'
#
loop_
_entity.id
_entity.type
_entity.pdbx_description
1 polymer ?
#
loop_
_entity_poly.entity_id
_entity_poly.type
_entity_poly.pdbx_seq_one_letter_code
_entity_poly.pdbx_strand_id
1 'polypeptide(L)'
;CGNSADRASEDSAAGILRHAMPQEALAILQDYRADFPLLCADDFSGILGYLLLSSSATQLAQTADSSPEFANRMRNQLPYYTSFCSFASRLKSKEMTLTRINRILLHSILGITSSDYACGNALDKIPYLRILGFRESAAPLLAALKASAAVPLITRPSQAPKLLSPDAMRVFEHDVFAGNLYLQMRNQKGGTPLRAARMQEHDVPPASEYQRQIVILP
;
A
#
# COMPACT_ATOMS: atom_id res chain seq x y z
N CYS A 1 -8.00 18.81 -24.12
CA CYS A 1 -8.60 19.94 -23.39
C CYS A 1 -8.58 19.58 -21.92
N GLY A 2 -7.49 19.92 -21.22
CA GLY A 2 -7.40 19.77 -19.76
C GLY A 2 -8.30 20.79 -19.09
N ASN A 3 -9.16 20.32 -18.24
CA ASN A 3 -10.23 21.07 -17.58
C ASN A 3 -9.63 22.12 -16.63
N SER A 4 -10.03 23.37 -16.73
CA SER A 4 -9.61 24.47 -15.84
C SER A 4 -9.96 24.21 -14.36
N ALA A 5 -10.96 23.38 -14.09
CA ALA A 5 -11.34 22.94 -12.74
C ALA A 5 -10.29 22.02 -12.08
N ASP A 6 -9.60 21.17 -12.86
CA ASP A 6 -8.55 20.30 -12.33
C ASP A 6 -7.31 21.10 -11.91
N ARG A 7 -6.94 22.14 -12.66
CA ARG A 7 -5.80 23.01 -12.30
C ARG A 7 -6.06 23.83 -11.04
N ALA A 8 -7.27 24.36 -10.86
CA ALA A 8 -7.63 25.11 -9.66
C ALA A 8 -7.65 24.23 -8.40
N SER A 9 -8.02 22.96 -8.52
CA SER A 9 -7.96 21.99 -7.42
C SER A 9 -6.52 21.56 -7.09
N GLU A 10 -5.66 21.44 -8.09
CA GLU A 10 -4.23 21.14 -7.93
C GLU A 10 -3.46 22.27 -7.25
N ASP A 11 -3.73 23.54 -7.60
CA ASP A 11 -3.12 24.69 -6.96
C ASP A 11 -3.54 24.81 -5.49
N SER A 12 -4.80 24.50 -5.18
CA SER A 12 -5.31 24.46 -3.81
C SER A 12 -4.64 23.34 -2.99
N ALA A 13 -4.50 22.14 -3.56
CA ALA A 13 -3.82 21.02 -2.92
C ALA A 13 -2.33 21.30 -2.70
N ALA A 14 -1.65 21.90 -3.67
CA ALA A 14 -0.26 22.31 -3.55
C ALA A 14 -0.06 23.38 -2.45
N GLY A 15 -1.00 24.29 -2.30
CA GLY A 15 -1.04 25.27 -1.21
C GLY A 15 -1.11 24.63 0.17
N ILE A 16 -2.00 23.66 0.34
CA ILE A 16 -2.16 22.89 1.60
C ILE A 16 -0.87 22.11 1.92
N LEU A 17 -0.28 21.45 0.94
CA LEU A 17 0.94 20.65 1.13
C LEU A 17 2.13 21.50 1.54
N ARG A 18 2.25 22.75 1.06
CA ARG A 18 3.32 23.68 1.48
C ARG A 18 3.31 24.00 2.97
N HIS A 19 2.13 23.96 3.60
CA HIS A 19 2.00 24.19 5.04
C HIS A 19 2.05 22.90 5.87
N ALA A 20 1.85 21.74 5.23
CA ALA A 20 1.71 20.45 5.91
C ALA A 20 3.01 19.63 5.96
N MET A 21 4.03 19.99 5.14
CA MET A 21 5.29 19.24 5.06
C MET A 21 6.51 20.15 4.87
N PRO A 22 7.74 19.68 5.21
CA PRO A 22 8.99 20.39 4.92
C PRO A 22 9.16 20.66 3.42
N GLN A 23 9.80 21.79 3.09
CA GLN A 23 9.96 22.22 1.69
C GLN A 23 10.78 21.23 0.85
N GLU A 24 11.81 20.63 1.46
CA GLU A 24 12.62 19.60 0.79
C GLU A 24 11.81 18.36 0.44
N ALA A 25 10.94 17.92 1.34
CA ALA A 25 10.04 16.79 1.08
C ALA A 25 9.02 17.12 -0.02
N LEU A 26 8.51 18.35 -0.03
CA LEU A 26 7.62 18.83 -1.09
C LEU A 26 8.31 18.87 -2.46
N ALA A 27 9.55 19.33 -2.51
CA ALA A 27 10.34 19.36 -3.74
C ALA A 27 10.57 17.95 -4.30
N ILE A 28 10.94 16.99 -3.45
CA ILE A 28 11.09 15.57 -3.83
C ILE A 28 9.76 15.01 -4.36
N LEU A 29 8.64 15.31 -3.69
CA LEU A 29 7.32 14.86 -4.12
C LEU A 29 6.91 15.44 -5.47
N GLN A 30 7.21 16.72 -5.71
CA GLN A 30 6.91 17.39 -6.98
C GLN A 30 7.76 16.83 -8.12
N ASP A 31 9.04 16.57 -7.86
CA ASP A 31 9.95 15.95 -8.82
C ASP A 31 9.50 14.52 -9.16
N TYR A 32 9.14 13.74 -8.14
CA TYR A 32 8.57 12.40 -8.33
C TYR A 32 7.29 12.42 -9.18
N ARG A 33 6.39 13.38 -8.94
CA ARG A 33 5.14 13.52 -9.71
C ARG A 33 5.36 13.83 -11.19
N ALA A 34 6.47 14.45 -11.56
CA ALA A 34 6.79 14.72 -12.96
C ALA A 34 7.00 13.41 -13.75
N ASP A 35 7.50 12.38 -13.08
CA ASP A 35 7.83 11.09 -13.69
C ASP A 35 6.79 10.00 -13.43
N PHE A 36 6.16 10.04 -12.24
CA PHE A 36 5.24 8.99 -11.78
C PHE A 36 3.94 9.57 -11.23
N PRO A 37 2.78 9.01 -11.60
CA PRO A 37 1.51 9.42 -11.03
C PRO A 37 1.42 9.00 -9.57
N LEU A 38 0.87 9.89 -8.74
CA LEU A 38 0.45 9.52 -7.39
C LEU A 38 -0.85 8.71 -7.45
N LEU A 39 -0.90 7.63 -6.68
CA LEU A 39 -2.11 6.84 -6.53
C LEU A 39 -2.99 7.40 -5.42
N CYS A 40 -4.29 7.37 -5.66
CA CYS A 40 -5.31 7.63 -4.66
C CYS A 40 -6.26 6.43 -4.53
N ALA A 41 -7.13 6.46 -3.54
CA ALA A 41 -8.05 5.35 -3.27
C ALA A 41 -8.96 5.02 -4.47
N ASP A 42 -9.37 6.03 -5.23
CA ASP A 42 -10.24 5.83 -6.40
C ASP A 42 -9.56 5.12 -7.57
N ASP A 43 -8.22 5.09 -7.63
CA ASP A 43 -7.50 4.28 -8.61
C ASP A 43 -7.76 2.78 -8.45
N PHE A 44 -8.13 2.34 -7.25
CA PHE A 44 -8.47 0.94 -6.93
C PHE A 44 -9.97 0.64 -7.11
N SER A 45 -10.78 1.57 -7.61
CA SER A 45 -12.24 1.40 -7.73
C SER A 45 -12.63 0.18 -8.58
N GLY A 46 -11.92 -0.06 -9.70
CA GLY A 46 -12.21 -1.22 -10.56
C GLY A 46 -11.99 -2.56 -9.83
N ILE A 47 -10.89 -2.69 -9.11
CA ILE A 47 -10.54 -3.89 -8.34
C ILE A 47 -11.56 -4.09 -7.20
N LEU A 48 -11.86 -3.03 -6.46
CA LEU A 48 -12.85 -3.10 -5.38
C LEU A 48 -14.23 -3.47 -5.90
N GLY A 49 -14.68 -2.86 -7.00
CA GLY A 49 -15.97 -3.19 -7.61
C GLY A 49 -16.07 -4.65 -8.01
N TYR A 50 -15.04 -5.21 -8.65
CA TYR A 50 -14.97 -6.63 -8.98
C TYR A 50 -15.06 -7.51 -7.73
N LEU A 51 -14.29 -7.22 -6.69
CA LEU A 51 -14.31 -7.96 -5.43
C LEU A 51 -15.67 -7.93 -4.76
N LEU A 52 -16.30 -6.76 -4.67
CA LEU A 52 -17.62 -6.62 -4.07
C LEU A 52 -18.71 -7.40 -4.84
N LEU A 53 -18.60 -7.48 -6.16
CA LEU A 53 -19.53 -8.25 -7.00
C LEU A 53 -19.32 -9.75 -6.85
N SER A 54 -18.07 -10.22 -6.83
CA SER A 54 -17.71 -11.64 -6.80
C SER A 54 -17.75 -12.26 -5.41
N SER A 55 -17.72 -11.45 -4.34
CA SER A 55 -17.68 -11.96 -2.96
C SER A 55 -19.07 -12.09 -2.35
N SER A 56 -19.30 -13.16 -1.59
CA SER A 56 -20.48 -13.32 -0.74
C SER A 56 -20.41 -12.43 0.51
N ALA A 57 -21.55 -12.20 1.18
CA ALA A 57 -21.59 -11.50 2.45
C ALA A 57 -20.71 -12.18 3.52
N THR A 58 -20.67 -13.52 3.52
CA THR A 58 -19.84 -14.30 4.46
C THR A 58 -18.36 -14.04 4.22
N GLN A 59 -17.90 -14.00 2.96
CA GLN A 59 -16.51 -13.68 2.62
C GLN A 59 -16.14 -12.24 3.01
N LEU A 60 -17.02 -11.28 2.74
CA LEU A 60 -16.82 -9.87 3.14
C LEU A 60 -16.79 -9.69 4.66
N ALA A 61 -17.53 -10.51 5.42
CA ALA A 61 -17.51 -10.50 6.88
C ALA A 61 -16.19 -11.05 7.46
N GLN A 62 -15.46 -11.89 6.71
CA GLN A 62 -14.15 -12.41 7.12
C GLN A 62 -13.02 -11.40 6.93
N THR A 63 -13.23 -10.34 6.16
CA THR A 63 -12.24 -9.26 6.01
C THR A 63 -11.90 -8.65 7.38
N ALA A 64 -10.64 -8.39 7.62
CA ALA A 64 -10.17 -7.80 8.88
C ALA A 64 -10.91 -6.49 9.18
N ASP A 65 -11.25 -6.27 10.45
CA ASP A 65 -12.07 -5.16 10.97
C ASP A 65 -13.54 -5.14 10.51
N SER A 66 -13.96 -6.05 9.64
CA SER A 66 -15.35 -6.17 9.17
C SER A 66 -16.23 -6.92 10.18
N SER A 67 -17.54 -6.86 9.97
CA SER A 67 -18.52 -7.64 10.71
C SER A 67 -19.62 -8.14 9.76
N PRO A 68 -20.43 -9.15 10.15
CA PRO A 68 -21.56 -9.61 9.34
C PRO A 68 -22.53 -8.48 8.99
N GLU A 69 -22.80 -7.59 9.92
CA GLU A 69 -23.70 -6.44 9.73
C GLU A 69 -23.12 -5.47 8.69
N PHE A 70 -21.81 -5.20 8.79
CA PHE A 70 -21.14 -4.33 7.83
C PHE A 70 -21.03 -4.95 6.45
N ALA A 71 -20.78 -6.24 6.36
CA ALA A 71 -20.78 -7.00 5.11
C ALA A 71 -22.16 -6.95 4.42
N ASN A 72 -23.24 -7.15 5.17
CA ASN A 72 -24.61 -7.00 4.66
C ASN A 72 -24.88 -5.57 4.18
N ARG A 73 -24.38 -4.55 4.91
CA ARG A 73 -24.49 -3.16 4.49
C ARG A 73 -23.76 -2.89 3.18
N MET A 74 -22.54 -3.41 3.01
CA MET A 74 -21.80 -3.33 1.73
C MET A 74 -22.61 -3.94 0.59
N ARG A 75 -23.20 -5.12 0.79
CA ARG A 75 -24.05 -5.80 -0.21
C ARG A 75 -25.27 -4.98 -0.58
N ASN A 76 -25.96 -4.39 0.40
CA ASN A 76 -27.15 -3.56 0.17
C ASN A 76 -26.83 -2.26 -0.57
N GLN A 77 -25.62 -1.70 -0.41
CA GLN A 77 -25.18 -0.49 -1.07
C GLN A 77 -24.47 -0.74 -2.41
N LEU A 78 -24.16 -2.00 -2.72
CA LEU A 78 -23.44 -2.40 -3.94
C LEU A 78 -24.11 -1.93 -5.26
N PRO A 79 -25.47 -1.95 -5.41
CA PRO A 79 -26.11 -1.43 -6.62
C PRO A 79 -25.80 0.04 -6.93
N TYR A 80 -25.33 0.80 -5.94
CA TYR A 80 -25.00 2.21 -6.06
C TYR A 80 -23.48 2.46 -6.07
N TYR A 81 -22.68 1.43 -6.31
CA TYR A 81 -21.23 1.53 -6.39
C TYR A 81 -20.82 2.33 -7.63
N THR A 82 -19.98 3.34 -7.43
CA THR A 82 -19.40 4.14 -8.53
C THR A 82 -17.89 4.27 -8.43
N SER A 83 -17.37 4.54 -7.23
CA SER A 83 -15.95 4.62 -6.94
C SER A 83 -15.66 4.25 -5.49
N PHE A 84 -14.40 4.04 -5.16
CA PHE A 84 -13.97 3.71 -3.80
C PHE A 84 -14.42 4.79 -2.79
N CYS A 85 -14.10 6.06 -3.05
CA CYS A 85 -14.39 7.16 -2.12
C CYS A 85 -15.90 7.42 -2.00
N SER A 86 -16.65 7.36 -3.13
CA SER A 86 -18.10 7.50 -3.12
C SER A 86 -18.75 6.38 -2.31
N PHE A 87 -18.30 5.13 -2.52
CA PHE A 87 -18.82 3.98 -1.79
C PHE A 87 -18.51 4.05 -0.30
N ALA A 88 -17.27 4.40 0.07
CA ALA A 88 -16.89 4.59 1.46
C ALA A 88 -17.76 5.65 2.16
N SER A 89 -18.05 6.75 1.47
CA SER A 89 -18.93 7.81 1.98
C SER A 89 -20.38 7.33 2.21
N ARG A 90 -20.92 6.49 1.32
CA ARG A 90 -22.25 5.88 1.47
C ARG A 90 -22.34 4.90 2.64
N LEU A 91 -21.25 4.22 2.95
CA LEU A 91 -21.16 3.27 4.06
C LEU A 91 -21.02 3.96 5.43
N LYS A 92 -20.68 5.25 5.46
CA LYS A 92 -20.48 6.01 6.72
C LYS A 92 -21.74 6.02 7.58
N SER A 93 -21.55 5.90 8.89
CA SER A 93 -22.59 6.05 9.90
C SER A 93 -22.03 6.70 11.18
N LYS A 94 -22.87 6.89 12.19
CA LYS A 94 -22.42 7.39 13.49
C LYS A 94 -21.43 6.43 14.18
N GLU A 95 -21.57 5.13 13.96
CA GLU A 95 -20.76 4.08 14.59
C GLU A 95 -19.53 3.70 13.77
N MET A 96 -19.50 4.05 12.47
CA MET A 96 -18.43 3.68 11.55
C MET A 96 -17.76 4.92 10.96
N THR A 97 -16.52 5.16 11.38
CA THR A 97 -15.72 6.27 10.84
C THR A 97 -15.26 5.98 9.42
N LEU A 98 -15.06 7.03 8.63
CA LEU A 98 -14.56 6.90 7.25
C LEU A 98 -13.20 6.20 7.20
N THR A 99 -12.32 6.48 8.16
CA THR A 99 -11.00 5.84 8.27
C THR A 99 -11.12 4.32 8.46
N ARG A 100 -12.04 3.87 9.32
CA ARG A 100 -12.28 2.42 9.53
C ARG A 100 -12.83 1.78 8.27
N ILE A 101 -13.79 2.43 7.59
CA ILE A 101 -14.36 1.94 6.34
C ILE A 101 -13.28 1.81 5.27
N ASN A 102 -12.48 2.85 5.06
CA ASN A 102 -11.38 2.83 4.09
C ASN A 102 -10.41 1.67 4.36
N ARG A 103 -10.09 1.42 5.64
CA ARG A 103 -9.22 0.30 6.03
C ARG A 103 -9.86 -1.05 5.70
N ILE A 104 -11.14 -1.26 5.98
CA ILE A 104 -11.86 -2.50 5.63
C ILE A 104 -11.86 -2.70 4.11
N LEU A 105 -12.15 -1.66 3.33
CA LEU A 105 -12.16 -1.76 1.86
C LEU A 105 -10.76 -2.08 1.30
N LEU A 106 -9.70 -1.49 1.87
CA LEU A 106 -8.32 -1.82 1.50
C LEU A 106 -7.95 -3.24 1.93
N HIS A 107 -8.35 -3.69 3.13
CA HIS A 107 -8.15 -5.08 3.55
C HIS A 107 -8.86 -6.06 2.62
N SER A 108 -10.05 -5.72 2.11
CA SER A 108 -10.74 -6.54 1.11
C SER A 108 -9.93 -6.66 -0.18
N ILE A 109 -9.35 -5.56 -0.68
CA ILE A 109 -8.47 -5.54 -1.86
C ILE A 109 -7.20 -6.38 -1.63
N LEU A 110 -6.60 -6.27 -0.43
CA LEU A 110 -5.36 -6.96 -0.09
C LEU A 110 -5.59 -8.41 0.36
N GLY A 111 -6.84 -8.86 0.49
CA GLY A 111 -7.18 -10.19 0.97
C GLY A 111 -6.84 -10.42 2.45
N ILE A 112 -6.71 -9.36 3.25
CA ILE A 112 -6.38 -9.45 4.68
C ILE A 112 -7.64 -9.81 5.47
N THR A 113 -7.60 -10.94 6.16
CA THR A 113 -8.72 -11.48 6.93
C THR A 113 -8.54 -11.33 8.43
N SER A 114 -9.60 -11.54 9.19
CA SER A 114 -9.54 -11.58 10.65
C SER A 114 -8.62 -12.71 11.17
N SER A 115 -8.47 -13.80 10.41
CA SER A 115 -7.53 -14.88 10.75
C SER A 115 -6.06 -14.46 10.59
N ASP A 116 -5.75 -13.59 9.62
CA ASP A 116 -4.40 -13.05 9.44
C ASP A 116 -4.04 -12.11 10.60
N TYR A 117 -5.00 -11.33 11.09
CA TYR A 117 -4.84 -10.52 12.29
C TYR A 117 -4.64 -11.37 13.55
N ALA A 118 -5.41 -12.44 13.69
CA ALA A 118 -5.27 -13.36 14.83
C ALA A 118 -3.88 -14.03 14.82
N CYS A 119 -3.41 -14.43 13.63
CA CYS A 119 -2.08 -15.00 13.42
C CYS A 119 -0.99 -13.97 13.75
N GLY A 120 -1.10 -12.75 13.27
CA GLY A 120 -0.18 -11.66 13.58
C GLY A 120 -0.14 -11.30 15.07
N ASN A 121 -1.30 -11.27 15.74
CA ASN A 121 -1.39 -11.00 17.18
C ASN A 121 -0.90 -12.16 18.05
N ALA A 122 -0.94 -13.39 17.56
CA ALA A 122 -0.39 -14.56 18.24
C ALA A 122 1.15 -14.58 18.24
N LEU A 123 1.79 -13.77 17.40
CA LEU A 123 3.22 -13.53 17.42
C LEU A 123 3.52 -12.59 18.59
N ASP A 124 4.09 -13.08 19.69
CA ASP A 124 4.46 -12.29 20.87
C ASP A 124 5.44 -11.14 20.56
N LYS A 125 5.94 -11.08 19.33
CA LYS A 125 6.96 -10.13 18.85
C LYS A 125 6.65 -9.71 17.43
N ILE A 126 7.23 -8.58 17.03
CA ILE A 126 7.29 -8.17 15.61
C ILE A 126 7.86 -9.34 14.79
N PRO A 127 7.15 -9.81 13.73
CA PRO A 127 7.53 -11.03 13.01
C PRO A 127 8.85 -10.89 12.25
N TYR A 128 9.19 -9.71 11.79
CA TYR A 128 10.44 -9.39 11.10
C TYR A 128 10.65 -7.88 11.03
N LEU A 129 11.86 -7.46 10.69
CA LEU A 129 12.18 -6.11 10.31
C LEU A 129 12.68 -6.09 8.86
N ARG A 130 12.08 -5.28 8.02
CA ARG A 130 12.50 -5.11 6.64
C ARG A 130 13.39 -3.86 6.53
N ILE A 131 14.65 -4.06 6.14
CA ILE A 131 15.60 -2.98 5.91
C ILE A 131 15.47 -2.52 4.46
N LEU A 132 14.97 -1.31 4.26
CA LEU A 132 14.74 -0.75 2.93
C LEU A 132 15.97 -0.03 2.37
N GLY A 133 16.81 0.50 3.25
CA GLY A 133 18.04 1.18 2.88
C GLY A 133 18.90 1.52 4.10
N PHE A 134 20.15 1.87 3.87
CA PHE A 134 21.08 2.34 4.88
C PHE A 134 22.17 3.21 4.25
N ARG A 135 22.86 4.00 5.05
CA ARG A 135 24.06 4.74 4.62
C ARG A 135 25.24 3.79 4.58
N GLU A 136 26.13 3.92 3.59
CA GLU A 136 27.33 3.08 3.46
C GLU A 136 28.17 3.08 4.74
N SER A 137 28.33 4.24 5.37
CA SER A 137 29.00 4.39 6.67
C SER A 137 28.38 3.57 7.81
N ALA A 138 27.10 3.16 7.69
CA ALA A 138 26.39 2.36 8.67
C ALA A 138 26.48 0.83 8.40
N ALA A 139 27.26 0.38 7.43
CA ALA A 139 27.43 -1.06 7.14
C ALA A 139 27.90 -1.88 8.35
N PRO A 140 28.86 -1.39 9.19
CA PRO A 140 29.25 -2.11 10.42
C PRO A 140 28.09 -2.24 11.41
N LEU A 141 27.24 -1.22 11.55
CA LEU A 141 26.05 -1.25 12.39
C LEU A 141 25.04 -2.28 11.89
N LEU A 142 24.81 -2.35 10.59
CA LEU A 142 23.92 -3.36 10.00
C LEU A 142 24.44 -4.78 10.26
N ALA A 143 25.74 -5.00 10.19
CA ALA A 143 26.34 -6.30 10.50
C ALA A 143 26.14 -6.65 11.98
N ALA A 144 26.36 -5.71 12.90
CA ALA A 144 26.12 -5.91 14.33
C ALA A 144 24.65 -6.19 14.65
N LEU A 145 23.73 -5.45 14.01
CA LEU A 145 22.29 -5.68 14.13
C LEU A 145 21.90 -7.08 13.66
N LYS A 146 22.43 -7.56 12.54
CA LYS A 146 22.16 -8.91 12.04
C LYS A 146 22.63 -10.00 13.00
N ALA A 147 23.72 -9.76 13.72
CA ALA A 147 24.29 -10.72 14.68
C ALA A 147 23.51 -10.75 16.01
N SER A 148 22.89 -9.64 16.44
CA SER A 148 22.28 -9.48 17.76
C SER A 148 20.76 -9.31 17.76
N ALA A 149 20.12 -9.16 16.60
CA ALA A 149 18.70 -8.92 16.52
C ALA A 149 17.88 -10.09 17.04
N ALA A 150 16.91 -9.81 17.91
CA ALA A 150 15.98 -10.80 18.43
C ALA A 150 14.91 -11.23 17.41
N VAL A 151 14.80 -10.52 16.27
CA VAL A 151 13.86 -10.81 15.20
C VAL A 151 14.59 -10.87 13.86
N PRO A 152 14.08 -11.64 12.87
CA PRO A 152 14.70 -11.73 11.55
C PRO A 152 14.80 -10.37 10.85
N LEU A 153 15.97 -10.04 10.30
CA LEU A 153 16.21 -8.88 9.48
C LEU A 153 16.17 -9.25 7.99
N ILE A 154 15.19 -8.74 7.27
CA ILE A 154 15.01 -8.98 5.84
C ILE A 154 15.65 -7.84 5.06
N THR A 155 16.77 -8.09 4.43
CA THR A 155 17.46 -7.14 3.53
C THR A 155 17.15 -7.45 2.06
N ARG A 156 16.79 -8.69 1.74
CA ARG A 156 16.37 -9.13 0.41
C ARG A 156 15.10 -9.95 0.54
N PRO A 157 13.98 -9.54 -0.09
CA PRO A 157 12.71 -10.27 0.00
C PRO A 157 12.82 -11.75 -0.35
N SER A 158 13.69 -12.12 -1.29
CA SER A 158 13.92 -13.53 -1.70
C SER A 158 14.49 -14.42 -0.60
N GLN A 159 15.00 -13.85 0.50
CA GLN A 159 15.52 -14.62 1.66
C GLN A 159 14.44 -14.92 2.70
N ALA A 160 13.29 -14.24 2.63
CA ALA A 160 12.22 -14.36 3.62
C ALA A 160 11.80 -15.82 3.89
N PRO A 161 11.59 -16.69 2.88
CA PRO A 161 11.16 -18.07 3.11
C PRO A 161 12.15 -18.91 3.95
N LYS A 162 13.43 -18.51 4.00
CA LYS A 162 14.47 -19.20 4.79
C LYS A 162 14.60 -18.68 6.21
N LEU A 163 14.07 -17.49 6.49
CA LEU A 163 14.27 -16.75 7.74
C LEU A 163 13.01 -16.67 8.58
N LEU A 164 11.85 -16.75 7.96
CA LEU A 164 10.57 -16.53 8.63
C LEU A 164 9.86 -17.83 8.97
N SER A 165 9.15 -17.82 10.11
CA SER A 165 8.17 -18.87 10.43
C SER A 165 7.00 -18.84 9.44
N PRO A 166 6.19 -19.91 9.32
CA PRO A 166 5.01 -19.90 8.45
C PRO A 166 4.06 -18.74 8.71
N ASP A 167 3.81 -18.39 9.97
CA ASP A 167 2.92 -17.28 10.33
C ASP A 167 3.52 -15.91 9.98
N ALA A 168 4.82 -15.72 10.23
CA ALA A 168 5.53 -14.52 9.82
C ALA A 168 5.59 -14.39 8.27
N MET A 169 5.69 -15.53 7.58
CA MET A 169 5.68 -15.56 6.12
C MET A 169 4.34 -15.11 5.55
N ARG A 170 3.21 -15.50 6.14
CA ARG A 170 1.88 -15.00 5.73
C ARG A 170 1.78 -13.48 5.82
N VAL A 171 2.27 -12.88 6.91
CA VAL A 171 2.32 -11.41 7.04
C VAL A 171 3.22 -10.79 5.97
N PHE A 172 4.36 -11.41 5.70
CA PHE A 172 5.30 -10.94 4.68
C PHE A 172 4.72 -11.03 3.27
N GLU A 173 3.94 -12.06 2.95
CA GLU A 173 3.27 -12.23 1.66
C GLU A 173 2.24 -11.12 1.41
N HIS A 174 1.49 -10.68 2.43
CA HIS A 174 0.62 -9.51 2.30
C HIS A 174 1.39 -8.21 2.04
N ASP A 175 2.54 -8.01 2.70
CA ASP A 175 3.42 -6.86 2.46
C ASP A 175 3.94 -6.84 1.01
N VAL A 176 4.42 -7.98 0.53
CA VAL A 176 4.88 -8.14 -0.87
C VAL A 176 3.74 -7.94 -1.86
N PHE A 177 2.57 -8.50 -1.60
CA PHE A 177 1.39 -8.34 -2.46
C PHE A 177 0.96 -6.87 -2.54
N ALA A 178 0.91 -6.18 -1.41
CA ALA A 178 0.57 -4.75 -1.37
C ALA A 178 1.57 -3.91 -2.20
N GLY A 179 2.87 -4.18 -2.08
CA GLY A 179 3.90 -3.52 -2.87
C GLY A 179 3.75 -3.79 -4.38
N ASN A 180 3.53 -5.04 -4.76
CA ASN A 180 3.33 -5.43 -6.16
C ASN A 180 2.06 -4.80 -6.74
N LEU A 181 0.96 -4.80 -5.98
CA LEU A 181 -0.29 -4.15 -6.40
C LEU A 181 -0.10 -2.65 -6.62
N TYR A 182 0.61 -1.98 -5.70
CA TYR A 182 0.94 -0.56 -5.85
C TYR A 182 1.74 -0.31 -7.14
N LEU A 183 2.77 -1.09 -7.40
CA LEU A 183 3.60 -0.96 -8.60
C LEU A 183 2.77 -1.17 -9.88
N GLN A 184 1.91 -2.18 -9.89
CA GLN A 184 1.04 -2.47 -11.04
C GLN A 184 0.05 -1.32 -11.29
N MET A 185 -0.63 -0.83 -10.26
CA MET A 185 -1.58 0.29 -10.38
C MET A 185 -0.90 1.58 -10.84
N ARG A 186 0.28 1.87 -10.31
CA ARG A 186 1.09 3.01 -10.74
C ARG A 186 1.44 2.92 -12.24
N ASN A 187 1.88 1.76 -12.69
CA ASN A 187 2.23 1.54 -14.10
C ASN A 187 0.99 1.66 -15.01
N GLN A 188 -0.17 1.17 -14.59
CA GLN A 188 -1.42 1.33 -15.33
C GLN A 188 -1.85 2.80 -15.44
N LYS A 189 -1.73 3.57 -14.36
CA LYS A 189 -2.16 4.98 -14.33
C LYS A 189 -1.23 5.89 -15.16
N GLY A 190 0.07 5.65 -15.13
CA GLY A 190 1.09 6.52 -15.75
C GLY A 190 1.44 6.15 -17.18
N GLY A 191 0.97 5.00 -17.67
CA GLY A 191 1.55 4.43 -18.88
C GLY A 191 3.02 4.04 -18.67
N THR A 192 3.71 3.67 -19.74
CA THR A 192 5.18 3.48 -19.70
C THR A 192 5.80 4.85 -19.47
N PRO A 193 6.56 5.09 -18.40
CA PRO A 193 7.17 6.40 -18.17
C PRO A 193 7.95 6.83 -19.40
N LEU A 194 7.65 8.01 -19.96
CA LEU A 194 8.41 8.61 -21.05
C LEU A 194 9.92 8.69 -20.70
N ARG A 195 10.23 8.72 -19.42
CA ARG A 195 11.58 8.76 -18.86
C ARG A 195 12.18 7.36 -18.68
N ALA A 196 11.40 6.26 -18.65
CA ALA A 196 11.96 4.90 -18.62
C ALA A 196 12.87 4.64 -19.82
N ALA A 197 12.61 5.30 -20.95
CA ALA A 197 13.51 5.28 -22.13
C ALA A 197 14.81 6.09 -21.93
N ARG A 198 14.91 6.91 -20.87
CA ARG A 198 16.07 7.76 -20.54
C ARG A 198 16.69 7.41 -19.18
N MET A 199 16.05 6.56 -18.37
CA MET A 199 16.58 6.10 -17.09
C MET A 199 17.68 5.09 -17.31
N GLN A 200 18.76 5.20 -16.55
CA GLN A 200 19.76 4.15 -16.46
C GLN A 200 19.11 2.91 -15.84
N GLU A 201 19.62 1.73 -16.16
CA GLU A 201 19.06 0.44 -15.72
C GLU A 201 18.82 0.35 -14.18
N HIS A 202 19.57 1.15 -13.41
CA HIS A 202 19.47 1.25 -11.95
C HIS A 202 18.29 2.11 -11.45
N ASP A 203 17.75 2.99 -12.28
CA ASP A 203 16.67 3.92 -11.92
C ASP A 203 15.27 3.37 -12.30
N VAL A 204 15.23 2.25 -13.05
CA VAL A 204 13.96 1.62 -13.40
C VAL A 204 13.38 0.95 -12.15
N PRO A 205 12.16 1.34 -11.72
CA PRO A 205 11.54 0.69 -10.58
C PRO A 205 11.44 -0.82 -10.81
N PRO A 206 11.70 -1.64 -9.77
CA PRO A 206 11.62 -3.08 -9.91
C PRO A 206 10.23 -3.50 -10.39
N ALA A 207 10.17 -4.52 -11.24
CA ALA A 207 8.90 -5.08 -11.72
C ALA A 207 8.14 -5.80 -10.60
N SER A 208 8.82 -6.17 -9.51
CA SER A 208 8.28 -6.89 -8.37
C SER A 208 9.02 -6.53 -7.09
N GLU A 209 8.34 -6.56 -5.95
CA GLU A 209 8.95 -6.40 -4.62
C GLU A 209 10.06 -7.42 -4.34
N TYR A 210 10.01 -8.62 -4.95
CA TYR A 210 11.07 -9.62 -4.82
C TYR A 210 12.39 -9.21 -5.50
N GLN A 211 12.32 -8.35 -6.51
CA GLN A 211 13.49 -7.81 -7.22
C GLN A 211 14.06 -6.54 -6.57
N ARG A 212 13.32 -6.01 -5.59
CA ARG A 212 13.73 -4.77 -4.91
C ARG A 212 15.03 -4.97 -4.16
N GLN A 213 16.04 -4.21 -4.55
CA GLN A 213 17.32 -4.16 -3.86
C GLN A 213 17.28 -3.15 -2.71
N ILE A 214 18.13 -3.39 -1.72
CA ILE A 214 18.32 -2.45 -0.62
C ILE A 214 18.98 -1.18 -1.16
N VAL A 215 18.49 -0.03 -0.74
CA VAL A 215 19.04 1.27 -1.15
C VAL A 215 20.27 1.56 -0.29
N ILE A 216 21.42 1.81 -0.93
CA ILE A 216 22.66 2.22 -0.25
C ILE A 216 22.87 3.70 -0.57
N LEU A 217 22.87 4.51 0.48
CA LEU A 217 23.11 5.95 0.39
C LEU A 217 24.57 6.24 0.72
N PRO A 218 25.20 7.20 0.03
CA PRO A 218 26.56 7.62 0.33
C PRO A 218 26.72 8.22 1.72
#